data_1cb25b90fdde2c83cbc887bc13c9f4de
#
_entry.id   1cb25b90fdde2c83cbc887bc13c9f4de
#
_cell.length_a   1.000
_cell.length_b   1.000
_cell.length_c   1.000
_cell.angle_alpha   90.00
_cell.angle_beta   90.00
_cell.angle_gamma   90.00
#
_symmetry.space_group_name_H-M   'P 1'
#
loop_
_entity.id
_entity.type
_entity.pdbx_description
1 polymer ?
#
loop_
_entity_poly.entity_id
_entity_poly.type
_entity_poly.pdbx_seq_one_letter_code
_entity_poly.pdbx_strand_id
1 'polypeptide(L)'
;MQNRQKRAIAIRMGCMLVLFCVMCRFIPYTDDDLRWGSAIGVSHLKNFFDGYGGRYLGYLIIMTLARSEILKTVFMGAVLTLLCFLAREISGYEYADLLTAVALFLSPLPMFSQTVGWVSGYANYVTSVTFTMIYMAWFLRFLKQKEPKKCVVQVVLLALLGLANTLIVEHFTIYYVVLDAVTSVYSYRKFGK
;
A
#
# COMPACT_ATOMS: atom_id res chain seq x y z
N MET A 1 31.64 4.70 2.83
CA MET A 1 30.81 4.26 1.70
C MET A 1 29.33 4.21 2.05
N GLN A 2 28.93 3.64 3.17
CA GLN A 2 27.52 3.45 3.58
C GLN A 2 26.68 4.75 3.66
N ASN A 3 27.27 5.87 4.16
CA ASN A 3 26.57 7.15 4.25
C ASN A 3 26.29 7.80 2.88
N ARG A 4 27.19 7.63 1.90
CA ARG A 4 26.97 8.13 0.53
C ARG A 4 25.83 7.38 -0.15
N GLN A 5 25.77 6.07 0.02
CA GLN A 5 24.70 5.24 -0.54
C GLN A 5 23.33 5.59 0.07
N LYS A 6 23.24 5.72 1.39
CA LYS A 6 21.99 6.15 2.07
C LYS A 6 21.51 7.52 1.58
N ARG A 7 22.43 8.47 1.41
CA ARG A 7 22.11 9.81 0.88
C ARG A 7 21.60 9.75 -0.57
N ALA A 8 22.23 8.94 -1.43
CA ALA A 8 21.80 8.77 -2.82
C ALA A 8 20.38 8.18 -2.90
N ILE A 9 20.07 7.19 -2.04
CA ILE A 9 18.72 6.62 -1.94
C ILE A 9 17.73 7.67 -1.48
N ALA A 10 18.04 8.44 -0.43
CA ALA A 10 17.13 9.46 0.08
C ALA A 10 16.83 10.55 -0.98
N ILE A 11 17.84 10.99 -1.74
CA ILE A 11 17.66 11.94 -2.84
C ILE A 11 16.75 11.34 -3.91
N ARG A 12 17.01 10.09 -4.32
CA ARG A 12 16.23 9.40 -5.35
C ARG A 12 14.76 9.25 -4.92
N MET A 13 14.49 8.87 -3.66
CA MET A 13 13.14 8.79 -3.12
C MET A 13 12.47 10.17 -3.07
N GLY A 14 13.20 11.22 -2.72
CA GLY A 14 12.70 12.59 -2.76
C GLY A 14 12.31 13.05 -4.17
N CYS A 15 13.15 12.75 -5.17
CA CYS A 15 12.83 13.05 -6.57
C CYS A 15 11.59 12.26 -7.05
N MET A 16 11.49 10.97 -6.69
CA MET A 16 10.31 10.15 -7.02
C MET A 16 9.04 10.70 -6.35
N LEU A 17 9.12 11.11 -5.10
CA LEU A 17 7.99 11.70 -4.38
C LEU A 17 7.48 12.94 -5.10
N VAL A 18 8.38 13.86 -5.48
CA VAL A 18 8.00 15.06 -6.23
C VAL A 18 7.36 14.69 -7.57
N LEU A 19 7.99 13.79 -8.34
CA LEU A 19 7.48 13.34 -9.63
C LEU A 19 6.09 12.72 -9.50
N PHE A 20 5.88 11.81 -8.57
CA PHE A 20 4.59 11.18 -8.36
C PHE A 20 3.54 12.15 -7.81
N CYS A 21 3.91 13.09 -6.94
CA CYS A 21 2.99 14.13 -6.51
C CYS A 21 2.55 15.01 -7.69
N VAL A 22 3.47 15.42 -8.56
CA VAL A 22 3.13 16.17 -9.79
C VAL A 22 2.18 15.36 -10.66
N MET A 23 2.46 14.09 -10.92
CA MET A 23 1.57 13.21 -11.68
C MET A 23 0.19 13.09 -11.03
N CYS A 24 0.12 12.79 -9.74
CA CYS A 24 -1.13 12.59 -9.01
C CYS A 24 -1.97 13.88 -8.88
N ARG A 25 -1.34 15.06 -8.99
CA ARG A 25 -2.05 16.34 -9.03
C ARG A 25 -2.98 16.46 -10.23
N PHE A 26 -2.59 15.89 -11.36
CA PHE A 26 -3.37 15.93 -12.60
C PHE A 26 -4.38 14.79 -12.75
N ILE A 27 -4.45 13.84 -11.82
CA ILE A 27 -5.48 12.79 -11.83
C ILE A 27 -6.83 13.43 -11.50
N PRO A 28 -7.81 13.39 -12.43
CA PRO A 28 -9.14 13.96 -12.18
C PRO A 28 -9.93 13.13 -11.18
N TYR A 29 -10.91 13.75 -10.55
CA TYR A 29 -11.95 13.01 -9.84
C TYR A 29 -12.96 12.46 -10.83
N THR A 30 -13.36 11.21 -10.64
CA THR A 30 -14.41 10.55 -11.40
C THR A 30 -15.74 10.60 -10.65
N ASP A 31 -16.81 10.08 -11.28
CA ASP A 31 -18.17 10.09 -10.71
C ASP A 31 -18.20 9.42 -9.32
N ASP A 32 -17.60 8.26 -9.17
CA ASP A 32 -17.48 7.55 -7.88
C ASP A 32 -16.75 8.38 -6.81
N ASP A 33 -15.66 9.04 -7.18
CA ASP A 33 -14.88 9.85 -6.25
C ASP A 33 -15.70 11.03 -5.73
N LEU A 34 -16.44 11.69 -6.64
CA LEU A 34 -17.33 12.81 -6.30
C LEU A 34 -18.47 12.34 -5.39
N ARG A 35 -19.05 11.17 -5.66
CA ARG A 35 -20.09 10.56 -4.83
C ARG A 35 -19.59 10.28 -3.41
N TRP A 36 -18.44 9.61 -3.27
CA TRP A 36 -17.83 9.34 -1.96
C TRP A 36 -17.37 10.61 -1.25
N GLY A 37 -16.91 11.62 -1.98
CA GLY A 37 -16.54 12.93 -1.44
C GLY A 37 -17.70 13.78 -0.93
N SER A 38 -18.94 13.49 -1.36
CA SER A 38 -20.16 14.25 -1.08
C SER A 38 -20.82 13.89 0.26
N ALA A 39 -22.01 14.50 0.49
CA ALA A 39 -22.90 14.15 1.61
C ALA A 39 -23.39 12.68 1.57
N ILE A 40 -23.44 12.09 0.37
CA ILE A 40 -23.82 10.68 0.19
C ILE A 40 -22.80 9.76 0.87
N GLY A 41 -21.49 10.00 0.68
CA GLY A 41 -20.44 9.25 1.38
C GLY A 41 -20.57 9.38 2.91
N VAL A 42 -20.88 10.59 3.42
CA VAL A 42 -21.12 10.79 4.87
C VAL A 42 -22.34 9.99 5.36
N SER A 43 -23.41 9.92 4.57
CA SER A 43 -24.58 9.13 4.95
C SER A 43 -24.27 7.64 5.03
N HIS A 44 -23.47 7.11 4.10
CA HIS A 44 -23.01 5.72 4.17
C HIS A 44 -22.14 5.46 5.40
N LEU A 45 -21.24 6.39 5.75
CA LEU A 45 -20.45 6.27 6.96
C LEU A 45 -21.32 6.23 8.22
N LYS A 46 -22.34 7.09 8.32
CA LYS A 46 -23.29 7.11 9.46
C LYS A 46 -24.06 5.81 9.62
N ASN A 47 -24.34 5.11 8.51
CA ASN A 47 -25.01 3.82 8.47
C ASN A 47 -24.03 2.63 8.47
N PHE A 48 -22.77 2.84 8.89
CA PHE A 48 -21.72 1.81 8.87
C PHE A 48 -21.57 1.10 7.52
N PHE A 49 -21.74 1.86 6.41
CA PHE A 49 -21.67 1.34 5.04
C PHE A 49 -22.64 0.18 4.76
N ASP A 50 -23.81 0.18 5.40
CA ASP A 50 -24.85 -0.84 5.17
C ASP A 50 -25.19 -0.94 3.68
N GLY A 51 -25.30 -2.18 3.18
CA GLY A 51 -25.51 -2.47 1.75
C GLY A 51 -24.27 -2.38 0.87
N TYR A 52 -23.08 -2.04 1.42
CA TYR A 52 -21.80 -2.04 0.73
C TYR A 52 -20.92 -3.20 1.22
N GLY A 53 -20.07 -3.75 0.34
CA GLY A 53 -19.12 -4.80 0.69
C GLY A 53 -18.11 -4.36 1.76
N GLY A 54 -17.34 -5.29 2.33
CA GLY A 54 -16.49 -5.13 3.50
C GLY A 54 -15.27 -4.18 3.38
N ARG A 55 -15.26 -3.24 2.42
CA ARG A 55 -14.15 -2.31 2.12
C ARG A 55 -14.14 -1.07 3.02
N TYR A 56 -14.41 -1.23 4.31
CA TYR A 56 -14.57 -0.11 5.24
C TYR A 56 -13.40 0.88 5.23
N LEU A 57 -12.17 0.38 5.31
CA LEU A 57 -10.99 1.24 5.30
C LEU A 57 -10.76 1.86 3.91
N GLY A 58 -11.03 1.14 2.82
CA GLY A 58 -11.00 1.66 1.46
C GLY A 58 -11.93 2.85 1.28
N TYR A 59 -13.18 2.74 1.74
CA TYR A 59 -14.16 3.83 1.67
C TYR A 59 -13.73 5.05 2.49
N LEU A 60 -13.16 4.86 3.69
CA LEU A 60 -12.63 5.97 4.50
C LEU A 60 -11.49 6.70 3.79
N ILE A 61 -10.59 5.95 3.14
CA ILE A 61 -9.49 6.53 2.35
C ILE A 61 -10.08 7.33 1.18
N ILE A 62 -10.99 6.76 0.37
CA ILE A 62 -11.62 7.45 -0.76
C ILE A 62 -12.31 8.74 -0.29
N MET A 63 -13.14 8.66 0.74
CA MET A 63 -13.86 9.81 1.30
C MET A 63 -12.91 10.94 1.74
N THR A 64 -11.74 10.56 2.26
CA THR A 64 -10.73 11.51 2.72
C THR A 64 -10.01 12.15 1.53
N LEU A 65 -9.59 11.35 0.55
CA LEU A 65 -8.86 11.82 -0.63
C LEU A 65 -9.75 12.67 -1.56
N ALA A 66 -11.03 12.29 -1.71
CA ALA A 66 -11.97 12.99 -2.57
C ALA A 66 -12.39 14.39 -2.04
N ARG A 67 -12.08 14.71 -0.77
CA ARG A 67 -12.38 16.00 -0.17
C ARG A 67 -11.22 16.99 -0.18
N SER A 68 -10.02 16.57 -0.49
CA SER A 68 -8.83 17.42 -0.44
C SER A 68 -7.86 17.08 -1.53
N GLU A 69 -7.72 17.98 -2.50
CA GLU A 69 -6.77 17.86 -3.60
C GLU A 69 -5.32 17.72 -3.12
N ILE A 70 -4.96 18.46 -2.07
CA ILE A 70 -3.61 18.39 -1.48
C ILE A 70 -3.40 17.02 -0.86
N LEU A 71 -4.38 16.54 -0.08
CA LEU A 71 -4.28 15.25 0.60
C LEU A 71 -4.24 14.09 -0.40
N LYS A 72 -5.07 14.14 -1.46
CA LYS A 72 -5.02 13.20 -2.60
C LYS A 72 -3.62 13.16 -3.19
N THR A 73 -3.10 14.32 -3.58
CA THR A 73 -1.80 14.44 -4.24
C THR A 73 -0.66 13.87 -3.40
N VAL A 74 -0.59 14.28 -2.13
CA VAL A 74 0.48 13.87 -1.22
C VAL A 74 0.36 12.40 -0.86
N PHE A 75 -0.84 11.91 -0.55
CA PHE A 75 -1.06 10.51 -0.20
C PHE A 75 -0.71 9.58 -1.37
N MET A 76 -1.27 9.85 -2.55
CA MET A 76 -1.02 9.00 -3.73
C MET A 76 0.47 9.03 -4.12
N GLY A 77 1.11 10.20 -4.14
CA GLY A 77 2.53 10.33 -4.42
C GLY A 77 3.40 9.59 -3.40
N ALA A 78 3.08 9.69 -2.11
CA ALA A 78 3.81 9.01 -1.05
C ALA A 78 3.66 7.48 -1.12
N VAL A 79 2.47 6.98 -1.39
CA VAL A 79 2.20 5.53 -1.52
C VAL A 79 2.93 4.95 -2.73
N LEU A 80 2.95 5.62 -3.90
CA LEU A 80 3.72 5.17 -5.07
C LEU A 80 5.23 5.16 -4.78
N THR A 81 5.73 6.19 -4.10
CA THR A 81 7.13 6.26 -3.70
C THR A 81 7.49 5.13 -2.74
N LEU A 82 6.61 4.86 -1.77
CA LEU A 82 6.77 3.76 -0.82
C LEU A 82 6.74 2.40 -1.52
N LEU A 83 5.86 2.21 -2.49
CA LEU A 83 5.78 0.99 -3.30
C LEU A 83 7.11 0.74 -4.04
N CYS A 84 7.68 1.76 -4.68
CA CYS A 84 8.99 1.66 -5.33
C CYS A 84 10.11 1.33 -4.32
N PHE A 85 10.10 1.99 -3.17
CA PHE A 85 11.06 1.71 -2.10
C PHE A 85 10.95 0.26 -1.58
N LEU A 86 9.73 -0.23 -1.37
CA LEU A 86 9.47 -1.59 -0.91
C LEU A 86 9.91 -2.65 -1.93
N ALA A 87 9.71 -2.39 -3.22
CA ALA A 87 10.21 -3.26 -4.29
C ALA A 87 11.73 -3.46 -4.20
N ARG A 88 12.47 -2.38 -3.92
CA ARG A 88 13.90 -2.43 -3.67
C ARG A 88 14.26 -3.21 -2.41
N GLU A 89 13.58 -2.95 -1.30
CA GLU A 89 13.83 -3.62 0.00
C GLU A 89 13.57 -5.13 -0.08
N ILE A 90 12.51 -5.54 -0.79
CA ILE A 90 12.11 -6.95 -0.94
C ILE A 90 13.04 -7.68 -1.89
N SER A 91 13.35 -7.11 -3.05
CA SER A 91 14.20 -7.74 -4.06
C SER A 91 15.68 -7.74 -3.69
N GLY A 92 16.12 -6.77 -2.89
CA GLY A 92 17.54 -6.53 -2.62
C GLY A 92 18.32 -5.95 -3.81
N TYR A 93 17.65 -5.67 -4.93
CA TYR A 93 18.29 -5.11 -6.11
C TYR A 93 18.36 -3.57 -6.02
N GLU A 94 19.54 -3.00 -6.27
CA GLU A 94 19.82 -1.56 -6.01
C GLU A 94 18.92 -0.60 -6.80
N TYR A 95 18.50 -0.98 -8.00
CA TYR A 95 17.71 -0.14 -8.90
C TYR A 95 16.27 -0.63 -9.08
N ALA A 96 15.79 -1.54 -8.22
CA ALA A 96 14.41 -2.05 -8.32
C ALA A 96 13.37 -0.95 -8.13
N ASP A 97 13.66 0.09 -7.35
CA ASP A 97 12.84 1.28 -7.20
C ASP A 97 12.63 2.01 -8.53
N LEU A 98 13.70 2.24 -9.30
CA LEU A 98 13.63 2.86 -10.63
C LEU A 98 12.88 1.97 -11.63
N LEU A 99 13.19 0.68 -11.64
CA LEU A 99 12.50 -0.27 -12.53
C LEU A 99 11.00 -0.33 -12.23
N THR A 100 10.62 -0.30 -10.95
CA THR A 100 9.21 -0.26 -10.53
C THR A 100 8.55 1.04 -10.99
N ALA A 101 9.21 2.18 -10.83
CA ALA A 101 8.69 3.46 -11.31
C ALA A 101 8.49 3.44 -12.82
N VAL A 102 9.47 2.95 -13.59
CA VAL A 102 9.36 2.81 -15.04
C VAL A 102 8.21 1.86 -15.41
N ALA A 103 8.08 0.71 -14.73
CA ALA A 103 7.00 -0.25 -14.98
C ALA A 103 5.61 0.36 -14.72
N LEU A 104 5.47 1.22 -13.69
CA LEU A 104 4.23 1.95 -13.43
C LEU A 104 3.87 2.88 -14.59
N PHE A 105 4.84 3.63 -15.15
CA PHE A 105 4.60 4.50 -16.32
C PHE A 105 4.36 3.73 -17.61
N LEU A 106 4.93 2.54 -17.76
CA LEU A 106 4.73 1.67 -18.92
C LEU A 106 3.51 0.74 -18.79
N SER A 107 2.76 0.84 -17.69
CA SER A 107 1.54 0.04 -17.51
C SER A 107 0.56 0.28 -18.66
N PRO A 108 -0.11 -0.77 -19.17
CA PRO A 108 -1.16 -0.61 -20.16
C PRO A 108 -2.21 0.40 -19.71
N LEU A 109 -2.60 1.31 -20.61
CA LEU A 109 -3.51 2.41 -20.29
C LEU A 109 -4.79 1.98 -19.59
N PRO A 110 -5.46 0.86 -19.95
CA PRO A 110 -6.64 0.38 -19.22
C PRO A 110 -6.33 -0.02 -17.77
N MET A 111 -5.18 -0.64 -17.52
CA MET A 111 -4.75 -0.98 -16.15
C MET A 111 -4.43 0.28 -15.35
N PHE A 112 -3.64 1.18 -15.93
CA PHE A 112 -3.27 2.44 -15.27
C PHE A 112 -4.50 3.26 -14.91
N SER A 113 -5.46 3.42 -15.83
CA SER A 113 -6.66 4.22 -15.61
C SER A 113 -7.57 3.67 -14.50
N GLN A 114 -7.64 2.34 -14.35
CA GLN A 114 -8.47 1.69 -13.32
C GLN A 114 -7.78 1.54 -11.97
N THR A 115 -6.48 1.79 -11.87
CA THR A 115 -5.70 1.65 -10.64
C THR A 115 -5.12 2.98 -10.21
N VAL A 116 -4.08 3.46 -10.88
CA VAL A 116 -3.35 4.69 -10.53
C VAL A 116 -4.12 5.94 -10.94
N GLY A 117 -4.77 5.91 -12.12
CA GLY A 117 -5.48 7.04 -12.71
C GLY A 117 -6.89 7.29 -12.18
N TRP A 118 -7.35 6.55 -11.18
CA TRP A 118 -8.66 6.65 -10.56
C TRP A 118 -8.53 6.63 -9.04
N VAL A 119 -9.00 7.66 -8.34
CA VAL A 119 -8.79 7.83 -6.89
C VAL A 119 -9.39 6.68 -6.09
N SER A 120 -10.62 6.26 -6.42
CA SER A 120 -11.28 5.12 -5.77
C SER A 120 -10.57 3.79 -6.06
N GLY A 121 -10.13 3.58 -7.30
CA GLY A 121 -9.31 2.43 -7.67
C GLY A 121 -7.96 2.43 -6.97
N TYR A 122 -7.33 3.59 -6.88
CA TYR A 122 -6.07 3.78 -6.17
C TYR A 122 -6.19 3.40 -4.69
N ALA A 123 -7.19 3.96 -4.00
CA ALA A 123 -7.41 3.73 -2.58
C ALA A 123 -7.63 2.24 -2.27
N ASN A 124 -8.30 1.51 -3.16
CA ASN A 124 -8.53 0.09 -2.98
C ASN A 124 -7.33 -0.76 -3.43
N TYR A 125 -6.89 -0.63 -4.68
CA TYR A 125 -5.93 -1.58 -5.27
C TYR A 125 -4.47 -1.22 -4.98
N VAL A 126 -4.05 0.02 -5.26
CA VAL A 126 -2.65 0.42 -5.08
C VAL A 126 -2.26 0.43 -3.60
N THR A 127 -3.16 0.93 -2.74
CA THR A 127 -2.95 0.95 -1.30
C THR A 127 -2.87 -0.48 -0.73
N SER A 128 -3.75 -1.40 -1.17
CA SER A 128 -3.72 -2.81 -0.74
C SER A 128 -2.43 -3.52 -1.16
N VAL A 129 -1.98 -3.32 -2.41
CA VAL A 129 -0.70 -3.87 -2.87
C VAL A 129 0.44 -3.33 -2.03
N THR A 130 0.43 -2.03 -1.73
CA THR A 130 1.48 -1.41 -0.89
C THR A 130 1.48 -1.99 0.53
N PHE A 131 0.31 -2.20 1.15
CA PHE A 131 0.21 -2.84 2.46
C PHE A 131 0.72 -4.29 2.42
N THR A 132 0.41 -5.02 1.36
CA THR A 132 0.95 -6.38 1.15
C THR A 132 2.48 -6.36 1.05
N MET A 133 3.05 -5.38 0.33
CA MET A 133 4.50 -5.25 0.24
C MET A 133 5.14 -4.83 1.58
N ILE A 134 4.47 -3.99 2.39
CA ILE A 134 4.93 -3.70 3.76
C ILE A 134 4.96 -4.99 4.60
N TYR A 135 3.87 -5.77 4.54
CA TYR A 135 3.78 -7.06 5.22
C TYR A 135 4.95 -7.98 4.82
N MET A 136 5.19 -8.14 3.51
CA MET A 136 6.27 -8.97 2.99
C MET A 136 7.65 -8.47 3.42
N ALA A 137 7.91 -7.16 3.36
CA ALA A 137 9.18 -6.58 3.78
C ALA A 137 9.45 -6.80 5.28
N TRP A 138 8.42 -6.63 6.13
CA TRP A 138 8.52 -6.90 7.56
C TRP A 138 8.73 -8.38 7.86
N PHE A 139 7.98 -9.24 7.19
CA PHE A 139 8.12 -10.68 7.33
C PHE A 139 9.53 -11.17 6.93
N LEU A 140 10.07 -10.69 5.81
CA LEU A 140 11.43 -11.02 5.39
C LEU A 140 12.49 -10.53 6.40
N ARG A 141 12.29 -9.35 7.00
CA ARG A 141 13.15 -8.86 8.09
C ARG A 141 13.04 -9.72 9.34
N PHE A 142 11.82 -10.15 9.71
CA PHE A 142 11.60 -11.06 10.82
C PHE A 142 12.33 -12.38 10.62
N LEU A 143 12.27 -12.96 9.42
CA LEU A 143 12.97 -14.19 9.10
C LEU A 143 14.51 -14.09 9.18
N LYS A 144 15.08 -12.92 9.00
CA LYS A 144 16.52 -12.67 9.12
C LYS A 144 17.00 -12.50 10.57
N GLN A 145 16.11 -12.34 11.53
CA GLN A 145 16.48 -12.19 12.95
C GLN A 145 16.98 -13.51 13.55
N LYS A 146 18.03 -13.41 14.39
CA LYS A 146 18.61 -14.57 15.09
C LYS A 146 17.96 -14.85 16.45
N GLU A 147 17.29 -13.85 17.04
CA GLU A 147 16.70 -13.93 18.40
C GLU A 147 15.22 -13.56 18.41
N PRO A 148 14.35 -14.44 18.95
CA PRO A 148 12.89 -14.25 18.93
C PRO A 148 12.33 -13.28 19.99
N LYS A 149 13.16 -12.65 20.85
CA LYS A 149 12.69 -11.86 22.01
C LYS A 149 11.82 -10.63 21.69
N LYS A 150 11.77 -10.17 20.42
CA LYS A 150 10.88 -9.08 19.97
C LYS A 150 9.73 -9.57 19.09
N CYS A 151 9.48 -10.88 19.08
CA CYS A 151 8.57 -11.53 18.16
C CYS A 151 7.11 -11.11 18.33
N VAL A 152 6.61 -10.99 19.58
CA VAL A 152 5.19 -10.77 19.84
C VAL A 152 4.68 -9.46 19.26
N VAL A 153 5.39 -8.36 19.51
CA VAL A 153 4.99 -7.04 18.97
C VAL A 153 4.98 -7.03 17.44
N GLN A 154 5.98 -7.65 16.82
CA GLN A 154 6.06 -7.74 15.37
C GLN A 154 4.93 -8.58 14.78
N VAL A 155 4.59 -9.70 15.40
CA VAL A 155 3.46 -10.56 14.99
C VAL A 155 2.14 -9.81 15.13
N VAL A 156 1.93 -9.11 16.24
CA VAL A 156 0.71 -8.29 16.44
C VAL A 156 0.61 -7.19 15.38
N LEU A 157 1.70 -6.50 15.08
CA LEU A 157 1.71 -5.44 14.04
C LEU A 157 1.46 -6.02 12.64
N LEU A 158 2.01 -7.19 12.33
CA LEU A 158 1.73 -7.88 11.06
C LEU A 158 0.27 -8.32 10.98
N ALA A 159 -0.30 -8.85 12.05
CA ALA A 159 -1.72 -9.23 12.12
C ALA A 159 -2.64 -8.01 11.94
N LEU A 160 -2.32 -6.88 12.60
CA LEU A 160 -3.07 -5.64 12.44
C LEU A 160 -2.97 -5.09 11.01
N LEU A 161 -1.80 -5.18 10.39
CA LEU A 161 -1.61 -4.77 9.00
C LEU A 161 -2.39 -5.66 8.02
N GLY A 162 -2.38 -6.97 8.25
CA GLY A 162 -3.19 -7.94 7.50
C GLY A 162 -4.68 -7.63 7.62
N LEU A 163 -5.18 -7.44 8.85
CA LEU A 163 -6.55 -7.05 9.11
C LEU A 163 -6.92 -5.72 8.42
N ALA A 164 -6.08 -4.69 8.53
CA ALA A 164 -6.31 -3.42 7.86
C ALA A 164 -6.43 -3.60 6.33
N ASN A 165 -5.61 -4.45 5.73
CA ASN A 165 -5.67 -4.69 4.29
C ASN A 165 -6.93 -5.45 3.85
N THR A 166 -7.41 -6.40 4.65
CA THR A 166 -8.69 -7.09 4.37
C THR A 166 -9.88 -6.13 4.42
N LEU A 167 -9.80 -5.06 5.21
CA LEU A 167 -10.80 -3.99 5.28
C LEU A 167 -10.67 -2.96 4.13
N ILE A 168 -9.61 -3.04 3.31
CA ILE A 168 -9.48 -2.22 2.10
C ILE A 168 -10.10 -2.95 0.90
N VAL A 169 -9.75 -4.22 0.69
CA VAL A 169 -10.29 -5.05 -0.41
C VAL A 169 -10.47 -6.48 0.08
N GLU A 170 -11.70 -6.96 0.04
CA GLU A 170 -12.09 -8.29 0.50
C GLU A 170 -11.36 -9.45 -0.20
N HIS A 171 -11.01 -9.28 -1.47
CA HIS A 171 -10.31 -10.33 -2.23
C HIS A 171 -8.92 -10.63 -1.71
N PHE A 172 -8.27 -9.67 -1.05
CA PHE A 172 -6.96 -9.89 -0.42
C PHE A 172 -7.03 -10.81 0.81
N THR A 173 -8.21 -11.00 1.41
CA THR A 173 -8.39 -11.89 2.56
C THR A 173 -7.87 -13.30 2.27
N ILE A 174 -8.21 -13.85 1.11
CA ILE A 174 -7.78 -15.20 0.69
C ILE A 174 -6.25 -15.26 0.59
N TYR A 175 -5.63 -14.26 -0.02
CA TYR A 175 -4.17 -14.19 -0.15
C TYR A 175 -3.49 -14.11 1.22
N TYR A 176 -4.05 -13.34 2.17
CA TYR A 176 -3.49 -13.25 3.52
C TYR A 176 -3.64 -14.54 4.30
N VAL A 177 -4.78 -15.22 4.21
CA VAL A 177 -4.97 -16.52 4.86
C VAL A 177 -3.93 -17.53 4.37
N VAL A 178 -3.69 -17.62 3.05
CA VAL A 178 -2.66 -18.49 2.49
C VAL A 178 -1.26 -18.05 2.92
N LEU A 179 -0.96 -16.76 2.85
CA LEU A 179 0.33 -16.21 3.24
C LEU A 179 0.62 -16.48 4.72
N ASP A 180 -0.36 -16.23 5.60
CA ASP A 180 -0.23 -16.46 7.04
C ASP A 180 -0.07 -17.95 7.37
N ALA A 181 -0.78 -18.84 6.68
CA ALA A 181 -0.59 -20.27 6.84
C ALA A 181 0.84 -20.71 6.46
N VAL A 182 1.32 -20.26 5.29
CA VAL A 182 2.69 -20.56 4.82
C VAL A 182 3.73 -19.99 5.77
N THR A 183 3.56 -18.73 6.19
CA THR A 183 4.50 -18.06 7.10
C THR A 183 4.52 -18.70 8.47
N SER A 184 3.37 -19.15 8.99
CA SER A 184 3.25 -19.85 10.27
C SER A 184 3.97 -21.20 10.22
N VAL A 185 3.74 -22.01 9.17
CA VAL A 185 4.43 -23.28 9.00
C VAL A 185 5.94 -23.09 8.87
N TYR A 186 6.37 -22.09 8.09
CA TYR A 186 7.79 -21.80 7.93
C TYR A 186 8.42 -21.31 9.25
N SER A 187 7.77 -20.42 9.97
CA SER A 187 8.22 -19.90 11.27
C SER A 187 8.32 -21.03 12.30
N TYR A 188 7.32 -21.93 12.34
CA TYR A 188 7.34 -23.09 13.22
C TYR A 188 8.53 -24.02 12.90
N ARG A 189 8.78 -24.31 11.63
CA ARG A 189 9.93 -25.16 11.22
C ARG A 189 11.29 -24.51 11.53
N LYS A 190 11.37 -23.19 11.46
CA LYS A 190 12.63 -22.47 11.67
C LYS A 190 12.92 -22.17 13.14
N PHE A 191 11.91 -21.86 13.93
CA PHE A 191 12.03 -21.36 15.30
C PHE A 191 11.35 -22.26 16.35
N GLY A 192 10.52 -23.22 15.93
CA GLY A 192 9.74 -24.12 16.78
C GLY A 192 10.58 -25.25 17.35
N LYS A 193 11.51 -24.90 18.26
CA LYS A 193 12.16 -25.85 19.15
C LYS A 193 11.66 -25.63 20.57
#